data_44ea39d22c8cf9a338fcafc23dd40868
#
_entry.id   44ea39d22c8cf9a338fcafc23dd40868
#
_cell.length_a   1.000
_cell.length_b   1.000
_cell.length_c   1.000
_cell.angle_alpha   90.00
_cell.angle_beta   90.00
_cell.angle_gamma   90.00
#
_symmetry.space_group_name_H-M   'P 1'
#
loop_
_entity.id
_entity.type
_entity.pdbx_description
1 polymer ?
#
loop_
_entity_poly.entity_id
_entity_poly.type
_entity_poly.pdbx_seq_one_letter_code
_entity_poly.pdbx_strand_id
1 'polypeptide(L)'
;MTGYEILKKALLRLGIKNDNNALNLRAIEYINQISSDLRGNAIENLSDTLSTNGEFCEAVTVGLTMMFTLTVGDSAANKIYTDLYNAKRAKLLSAGDTVEDKLPKGDSL
;
A
#
# COMPACT_ATOMS: atom_id res chain seq x y z
N MET A 1 -0.17 10.80 5.25
CA MET A 1 0.48 11.00 3.95
C MET A 1 -0.55 11.18 2.85
N THR A 2 -0.25 12.07 1.92
CA THR A 2 -1.09 12.24 0.73
C THR A 2 -0.74 11.18 -0.30
N GLY A 3 -1.62 11.04 -1.30
CA GLY A 3 -1.34 10.17 -2.44
C GLY A 3 -0.07 10.56 -3.18
N TYR A 4 0.21 11.89 -3.30
CA TYR A 4 1.44 12.35 -3.92
C TYR A 4 2.69 11.89 -3.18
N GLU A 5 2.66 11.93 -1.86
CA GLU A 5 3.81 11.49 -1.06
C GLU A 5 4.05 10.00 -1.21
N ILE A 6 2.97 9.23 -1.22
CA ILE A 6 3.05 7.78 -1.42
C ILE A 6 3.61 7.45 -2.80
N LEU A 7 3.08 8.12 -3.83
CA LEU A 7 3.54 7.92 -5.20
C LEU A 7 5.00 8.28 -5.35
N LYS A 8 5.42 9.43 -4.80
CA LYS A 8 6.80 9.87 -4.89
C LYS A 8 7.75 8.86 -4.28
N LYS A 9 7.40 8.32 -3.11
CA LYS A 9 8.24 7.33 -2.45
C LYS A 9 8.36 6.05 -3.25
N ALA A 10 7.24 5.58 -3.82
CA ALA A 10 7.24 4.37 -4.63
C ALA A 10 8.12 4.54 -5.87
N LEU A 11 8.00 5.67 -6.54
CA LEU A 11 8.78 5.94 -7.75
C LEU A 11 10.28 6.07 -7.44
N LEU A 12 10.61 6.67 -6.30
CA LEU A 12 12.00 6.78 -5.88
C LEU A 12 12.63 5.42 -5.66
N ARG A 13 11.89 4.49 -5.09
CA ARG A 13 12.39 3.12 -4.85
C ARG A 13 12.72 2.40 -6.15
N LEU A 14 12.01 2.73 -7.22
CA LEU A 14 12.19 2.08 -8.52
C LEU A 14 13.03 2.91 -9.49
N GLY A 15 13.43 4.12 -9.11
CA GLY A 15 14.18 5.01 -9.99
C GLY A 15 13.39 5.48 -11.20
N ILE A 16 12.08 5.60 -11.06
CA ILE A 16 11.19 6.01 -12.15
C ILE A 16 10.86 7.49 -12.01
N LYS A 17 10.88 8.20 -13.13
CA LYS A 17 10.43 9.58 -13.16
C LYS A 17 8.95 9.64 -13.48
N ASN A 18 8.25 10.54 -12.79
CA ASN A 18 6.82 10.75 -13.03
C ASN A 18 6.64 12.00 -13.88
N ASP A 19 6.54 11.80 -15.19
CA ASP A 19 6.37 12.91 -16.12
C ASP A 19 5.06 12.87 -16.86
N ASN A 20 4.10 12.02 -16.51
CA ASN A 20 2.85 12.03 -17.27
C ASN A 20 1.64 11.75 -16.38
N ASN A 21 0.50 12.30 -16.81
CA ASN A 21 -0.75 12.18 -16.05
C ASN A 21 -1.34 10.78 -16.05
N ALA A 22 -1.00 9.95 -17.04
CA ALA A 22 -1.49 8.58 -17.07
C ALA A 22 -0.97 7.79 -15.87
N LEU A 23 0.29 8.05 -15.48
CA LEU A 23 0.85 7.42 -14.31
C LEU A 23 0.15 7.86 -13.04
N ASN A 24 -0.20 9.15 -12.95
CA ASN A 24 -0.91 9.68 -11.79
C ASN A 24 -2.30 9.05 -11.63
N LEU A 25 -3.02 8.89 -12.72
CA LEU A 25 -4.35 8.25 -12.67
C LEU A 25 -4.23 6.79 -12.27
N ARG A 26 -3.23 6.10 -12.80
CA ARG A 26 -3.00 4.70 -12.45
C ARG A 26 -2.61 4.56 -10.98
N ALA A 27 -1.84 5.53 -10.48
CA ALA A 27 -1.43 5.53 -9.08
C ALA A 27 -2.63 5.63 -8.15
N ILE A 28 -3.60 6.50 -8.45
CA ILE A 28 -4.81 6.62 -7.64
C ILE A 28 -5.54 5.28 -7.59
N GLU A 29 -5.70 4.64 -8.72
CA GLU A 29 -6.37 3.35 -8.81
C GLU A 29 -5.65 2.30 -7.98
N TYR A 30 -4.34 2.20 -8.12
CA TYR A 30 -3.54 1.22 -7.38
C TYR A 30 -3.53 1.50 -5.88
N ILE A 31 -3.39 2.77 -5.49
CA ILE A 31 -3.43 3.15 -4.08
C ILE A 31 -4.75 2.70 -3.47
N ASN A 32 -5.85 2.93 -4.18
CA ASN A 32 -7.17 2.56 -3.67
C ASN A 32 -7.36 1.05 -3.58
N GLN A 33 -6.81 0.30 -4.53
CA GLN A 33 -6.86 -1.16 -4.46
C GLN A 33 -6.08 -1.68 -3.26
N ILE A 34 -4.87 -1.16 -3.05
CA ILE A 34 -4.05 -1.57 -1.92
C ILE A 34 -4.67 -1.15 -0.60
N SER A 35 -5.18 0.09 -0.53
CA SER A 35 -5.82 0.58 0.67
C SER A 35 -7.02 -0.28 1.04
N SER A 36 -7.83 -0.66 0.06
CA SER A 36 -8.97 -1.53 0.28
C SER A 36 -8.54 -2.90 0.82
N ASP A 37 -7.46 -3.46 0.28
CA ASP A 37 -6.91 -4.72 0.76
C ASP A 37 -6.47 -4.62 2.22
N LEU A 38 -6.05 -3.44 2.65
CA LEU A 38 -5.65 -3.17 4.02
C LEU A 38 -6.78 -2.61 4.87
N ARG A 39 -8.00 -2.61 4.35
CA ARG A 39 -9.21 -2.13 5.02
C ARG A 39 -9.18 -0.65 5.33
N GLY A 40 -8.54 0.13 4.47
CA GLY A 40 -8.48 1.58 4.60
C GLY A 40 -9.43 2.29 3.66
N ASN A 41 -9.32 3.61 3.63
CA ASN A 41 -10.20 4.46 2.83
C ASN A 41 -9.63 4.68 1.43
N ALA A 42 -10.49 5.18 0.54
CA ALA A 42 -10.08 5.56 -0.80
C ALA A 42 -9.78 7.06 -0.86
N ILE A 43 -8.98 7.46 -1.85
CA ILE A 43 -8.78 8.87 -2.19
C ILE A 43 -9.33 9.11 -3.58
N GLU A 44 -9.74 10.36 -3.85
CA GLU A 44 -10.22 10.76 -5.18
C GLU A 44 -9.13 11.49 -5.94
N ASN A 45 -8.27 12.19 -5.24
CA ASN A 45 -7.17 12.96 -5.81
C ASN A 45 -5.88 12.62 -5.08
N LEU A 46 -4.75 12.76 -5.77
CA LEU A 46 -3.45 12.52 -5.13
C LEU A 46 -3.16 13.53 -4.02
N SER A 47 -3.80 14.68 -4.03
CA SER A 47 -3.65 15.67 -2.96
C SER A 47 -4.37 15.28 -1.68
N ASP A 48 -5.27 14.30 -1.74
CA ASP A 48 -6.00 13.86 -0.56
C ASP A 48 -5.08 13.11 0.40
N THR A 49 -5.32 13.27 1.69
CA THR A 49 -4.60 12.51 2.71
C THR A 49 -5.24 11.12 2.83
N LEU A 50 -4.44 10.09 2.61
CA LEU A 50 -4.93 8.72 2.72
C LEU A 50 -5.10 8.33 4.18
N SER A 51 -4.09 8.63 5.00
CA SER A 51 -4.09 8.28 6.42
C SER A 51 -2.97 9.04 7.11
N THR A 52 -3.10 9.20 8.43
CA THR A 52 -2.03 9.73 9.28
C THR A 52 -1.26 8.61 9.99
N ASN A 53 -1.68 7.35 9.80
CA ASN A 53 -1.00 6.20 10.38
C ASN A 53 0.21 5.83 9.54
N GLY A 54 1.40 5.94 10.12
CA GLY A 54 2.66 5.73 9.40
C GLY A 54 2.85 4.31 8.92
N GLU A 55 2.47 3.31 9.71
CA GLU A 55 2.61 1.91 9.31
C GLU A 55 1.67 1.56 8.16
N PHE A 56 0.45 2.07 8.21
CA PHE A 56 -0.51 1.89 7.13
C PHE A 56 0.01 2.52 5.84
N CYS A 57 0.46 3.77 5.92
CA CYS A 57 0.98 4.48 4.75
C CYS A 57 2.21 3.79 4.16
N GLU A 58 3.07 3.25 5.00
CA GLU A 58 4.25 2.53 4.52
C GLU A 58 3.82 1.23 3.81
N ALA A 59 2.85 0.51 4.34
CA ALA A 59 2.34 -0.69 3.68
C ALA A 59 1.73 -0.35 2.32
N VAL A 60 0.98 0.75 2.22
CA VAL A 60 0.42 1.21 0.94
C VAL A 60 1.54 1.57 -0.03
N THR A 61 2.59 2.23 0.46
CA THR A 61 3.72 2.60 -0.38
C THR A 61 4.42 1.36 -0.95
N VAL A 62 4.64 0.35 -0.12
CA VAL A 62 5.24 -0.91 -0.55
C VAL A 62 4.34 -1.61 -1.57
N GLY A 63 3.03 -1.62 -1.32
CA GLY A 63 2.07 -2.22 -2.24
C GLY A 63 2.05 -1.51 -3.59
N LEU A 64 2.10 -0.19 -3.60
CA LEU A 64 2.16 0.57 -4.83
C LEU A 64 3.45 0.28 -5.60
N THR A 65 4.58 0.20 -4.89
CA THR A 65 5.87 -0.17 -5.48
C THR A 65 5.78 -1.55 -6.13
N MET A 66 5.19 -2.50 -5.42
CA MET A 66 4.97 -3.86 -5.93
C MET A 66 4.18 -3.84 -7.24
N MET A 67 3.11 -3.07 -7.31
CA MET A 67 2.29 -3.00 -8.51
C MET A 67 3.04 -2.35 -9.68
N PHE A 68 3.85 -1.34 -9.42
CA PHE A 68 4.63 -0.70 -10.47
C PHE A 68 5.74 -1.61 -11.01
N THR A 69 6.25 -2.56 -10.22
CA THR A 69 7.25 -3.51 -10.74
C THR A 69 6.65 -4.38 -11.84
N LEU A 70 5.35 -4.67 -11.77
CA LEU A 70 4.67 -5.39 -12.84
C LEU A 70 4.62 -4.54 -14.11
N THR A 71 4.38 -3.25 -13.97
CA THR A 71 4.29 -2.34 -15.11
C THR A 71 5.63 -2.25 -15.85
N VAL A 72 6.75 -2.22 -15.13
CA VAL A 72 8.07 -2.13 -15.76
C VAL A 72 8.67 -3.51 -16.07
N GLY A 73 7.98 -4.59 -15.73
CA GLY A 73 8.44 -5.93 -16.07
C GLY A 73 9.62 -6.42 -15.25
N ASP A 74 9.81 -5.92 -14.04
CA ASP A 74 10.92 -6.33 -13.18
C ASP A 74 10.44 -7.42 -12.22
N SER A 75 10.56 -8.67 -12.63
CA SER A 75 10.06 -9.78 -11.84
C SER A 75 10.85 -10.02 -10.56
N ALA A 76 12.15 -9.73 -10.55
CA ALA A 76 12.96 -9.88 -9.35
C ALA A 76 12.55 -8.86 -8.29
N ALA A 77 12.39 -7.60 -8.68
CA ALA A 77 11.92 -6.57 -7.76
C ALA A 77 10.49 -6.85 -7.31
N ASN A 78 9.64 -7.34 -8.22
CA ASN A 78 8.27 -7.68 -7.86
C ASN A 78 8.23 -8.70 -6.73
N LYS A 79 9.06 -9.74 -6.80
CA LYS A 79 9.08 -10.75 -5.75
C LYS A 79 9.49 -10.15 -4.40
N ILE A 80 10.50 -9.30 -4.40
CA ILE A 80 10.97 -8.65 -3.16
C ILE A 80 9.85 -7.81 -2.54
N TYR A 81 9.21 -6.98 -3.35
CA TYR A 81 8.16 -6.09 -2.83
C TYR A 81 6.88 -6.82 -2.51
N THR A 82 6.58 -7.92 -3.20
CA THR A 82 5.44 -8.77 -2.86
C THR A 82 5.63 -9.41 -1.49
N ASP A 83 6.81 -9.94 -1.23
CA ASP A 83 7.10 -10.56 0.06
C ASP A 83 7.05 -9.51 1.18
N LEU A 84 7.59 -8.34 0.93
CA LEU A 84 7.57 -7.26 1.91
C LEU A 84 6.14 -6.77 2.17
N TYR A 85 5.34 -6.62 1.11
CA TYR A 85 3.96 -6.20 1.25
C TYR A 85 3.16 -7.20 2.06
N ASN A 86 3.32 -8.50 1.75
CA ASN A 86 2.60 -9.54 2.46
C ASN A 86 2.95 -9.54 3.96
N ALA A 87 4.21 -9.31 4.30
CA ALA A 87 4.62 -9.24 5.69
C ALA A 87 3.99 -8.05 6.40
N LYS A 88 3.99 -6.88 5.76
CA LYS A 88 3.38 -5.69 6.34
C LYS A 88 1.87 -5.83 6.47
N ARG A 89 1.23 -6.42 5.46
CA ARG A 89 -0.20 -6.67 5.48
C ARG A 89 -0.58 -7.58 6.63
N ALA A 90 0.13 -8.67 6.79
CA ALA A 90 -0.14 -9.62 7.87
C ALA A 90 -0.01 -8.95 9.23
N LYS A 91 1.00 -8.12 9.42
CA LYS A 91 1.20 -7.42 10.68
C LYS A 91 0.07 -6.46 10.97
N LEU A 92 -0.37 -5.69 9.97
CA LEU A 92 -1.44 -4.72 10.16
C LEU A 92 -2.77 -5.40 10.46
N LEU A 93 -3.13 -6.41 9.68
CA LEU A 93 -4.42 -7.08 9.85
C LEU A 93 -4.45 -7.93 11.11
N SER A 94 -3.32 -8.54 11.45
CA SER A 94 -3.23 -9.33 12.68
C SER A 94 -3.39 -8.46 13.92
N ALA A 95 -2.78 -7.28 13.92
CA ALA A 95 -2.92 -6.36 15.04
C ALA A 95 -4.37 -5.93 15.23
N GLY A 96 -5.07 -5.63 14.12
CA GLY A 96 -6.47 -5.28 14.19
C GLY A 96 -7.34 -6.43 14.66
N ASP A 97 -7.10 -7.62 14.15
CA ASP A 97 -7.85 -8.79 14.54
C ASP A 97 -7.59 -9.14 16.00
N THR A 98 -6.38 -8.99 16.45
CA THR A 98 -6.04 -9.27 17.83
C THR A 98 -6.83 -8.39 18.79
N VAL A 99 -7.00 -7.14 18.45
CA VAL A 99 -7.78 -6.25 19.29
C VAL A 99 -9.22 -6.70 19.39
N GLU A 100 -9.81 -7.16 18.32
CA GLU A 100 -11.19 -7.61 18.32
C GLU A 100 -11.32 -8.98 18.95
N ASP A 101 -10.38 -9.86 18.70
CA ASP A 101 -10.46 -11.24 19.14
C ASP A 101 -10.21 -11.42 20.62
N LYS A 102 -9.71 -10.44 21.26
CA LYS A 102 -9.59 -10.51 22.70
C LYS A 102 -10.90 -10.69 23.35
N LEU A 103 -11.87 -10.54 22.60
CA LEU A 103 -13.19 -10.84 23.05
C LEU A 103 -13.44 -12.28 23.04
N PRO A 104 -12.95 -13.16 22.71
CA PRO A 104 -13.18 -14.53 22.63
C PRO A 104 -12.42 -15.53 22.40
N LYS A 105 -12.40 -15.27 21.92
CA LYS A 105 -12.09 -16.09 21.45
C LYS A 105 -11.79 -16.82 21.51
N GLY A 106 -11.86 -16.68 21.67
CA GLY A 106 -11.61 -17.30 21.59
C GLY A 106 -11.39 -17.99 21.35
N ASP A 107 -11.59 -17.82 21.38
CA ASP A 107 -11.35 -18.45 21.11
C ASP A 107 -11.20 -19.12 21.06
N SER A 108 -11.36 -18.86 21.11
CA SER A 108 -11.18 -19.37 21.11
C SER A 108 -11.05 -19.96 21.32
N LEU A 109 -11.34 -19.88 21.51
CA LEU A 109 -11.13 -20.30 21.71
C LEU A 109 -11.06 -20.88 22.00
#